data_f648017455bfa789ed01a8a18dbfc48c
#
_entry.id   f648017455bfa789ed01a8a18dbfc48c
#
_cell.length_a   1.000
_cell.length_b   1.000
_cell.length_c   1.000
_cell.angle_alpha   90.00
_cell.angle_beta   90.00
_cell.angle_gamma   90.00
#
_symmetry.space_group_name_H-M   'P 1'
#
loop_
_entity.id
_entity.type
_entity.pdbx_description
1 polymer ?
#
loop_
_entity_poly.entity_id
_entity_poly.type
_entity_poly.pdbx_seq_one_letter_code
_entity_poly.pdbx_strand_id
1 'polypeptide(L)'
;MENLLLGLQELADPQVLLFILIGGVVGLLAGAIPGLNDTNILTLFLSFVVFLDPFPAVILMTAVFIACQTAGSIPAILINIPGTPSTAASTLEGYQLTKRGLAGQALGCSFGSSLMGTVLGGLMGLIFAPVLGHYALSFGPPEMFMLALFGMTAVASLTGSSV
;
A
#
# COMPACT_ATOMS: atom_id res chain seq x y z
N MET A 1 16.50 -10.99 -18.55
CA MET A 1 15.54 -12.11 -18.58
C MET A 1 15.83 -13.13 -17.48
N GLU A 2 17.09 -13.46 -17.20
CA GLU A 2 17.46 -14.39 -16.12
C GLU A 2 16.94 -13.96 -14.74
N ASN A 3 17.06 -12.69 -14.37
CA ASN A 3 16.58 -12.17 -13.10
C ASN A 3 15.05 -12.28 -12.92
N LEU A 4 14.29 -12.20 -14.01
CA LEU A 4 12.83 -12.39 -13.95
C LEU A 4 12.45 -13.85 -13.74
N LEU A 5 13.18 -14.77 -14.39
CA LEU A 5 12.96 -16.21 -14.21
C LEU A 5 13.35 -16.66 -12.80
N LEU A 6 14.45 -16.15 -12.27
CA LEU A 6 14.87 -16.40 -10.88
C LEU A 6 13.82 -15.88 -9.89
N GLY A 7 13.33 -14.65 -10.09
CA GLY A 7 12.27 -14.09 -9.23
C GLY A 7 10.97 -14.89 -9.27
N LEU A 8 10.58 -15.41 -10.45
CA LEU A 8 9.39 -16.27 -10.58
C LEU A 8 9.59 -17.65 -9.91
N GLN A 9 10.79 -18.19 -9.96
CA GLN A 9 11.10 -19.44 -9.25
C GLN A 9 11.06 -19.26 -7.73
N GLU A 10 11.62 -18.16 -7.23
CA GLU A 10 11.56 -17.85 -5.79
C GLU A 10 10.14 -17.55 -5.30
N LEU A 11 9.29 -16.95 -6.13
CA LEU A 11 7.87 -16.78 -5.80
C LEU A 11 7.10 -18.10 -5.65
N ALA A 12 7.58 -19.18 -6.26
CA ALA A 12 6.99 -20.52 -6.14
C ALA A 12 7.45 -21.26 -4.88
N ASP A 13 8.40 -20.72 -4.11
CA ASP A 13 8.84 -21.30 -2.84
C ASP A 13 7.69 -21.32 -1.83
N PRO A 14 7.38 -22.46 -1.20
CA PRO A 14 6.34 -22.57 -0.18
C PRO A 14 6.50 -21.58 0.98
N GLN A 15 7.73 -21.23 1.33
CA GLN A 15 8.01 -20.25 2.38
C GLN A 15 7.58 -18.85 1.96
N VAL A 16 7.86 -18.47 0.73
CA VAL A 16 7.46 -17.16 0.15
C VAL A 16 5.94 -17.05 0.03
N LEU A 17 5.28 -18.12 -0.42
CA LEU A 17 3.82 -18.18 -0.49
C LEU A 17 3.18 -18.03 0.90
N LEU A 18 3.77 -18.63 1.92
CA LEU A 18 3.33 -18.48 3.31
C LEU A 18 3.47 -17.04 3.79
N PHE A 19 4.55 -16.34 3.46
CA PHE A 19 4.73 -14.93 3.80
C PHE A 19 3.75 -14.02 3.06
N ILE A 20 3.42 -14.31 1.81
CA ILE A 20 2.37 -13.59 1.06
C ILE A 20 1.02 -13.78 1.76
N LEU A 21 0.70 -14.99 2.18
CA LEU A 21 -0.55 -15.30 2.85
C LEU A 21 -0.65 -14.63 4.22
N ILE A 22 0.39 -14.72 5.04
CA ILE A 22 0.45 -14.06 6.36
C ILE A 22 0.34 -12.55 6.18
N GLY A 23 1.15 -11.96 5.28
CA GLY A 23 1.14 -10.54 5.01
C GLY A 23 -0.22 -10.05 4.50
N GLY A 24 -0.84 -10.84 3.61
CA GLY A 24 -2.19 -10.58 3.12
C GLY A 24 -3.25 -10.56 4.22
N VAL A 25 -3.28 -11.60 5.07
CA VAL A 25 -4.24 -11.68 6.18
C VAL A 25 -4.04 -10.55 7.18
N VAL A 26 -2.81 -10.31 7.60
CA VAL A 26 -2.49 -9.25 8.56
C VAL A 26 -2.82 -7.88 7.99
N GLY A 27 -2.43 -7.61 6.73
CA GLY A 27 -2.72 -6.36 6.06
C GLY A 27 -4.22 -6.11 5.89
N LEU A 28 -4.99 -7.15 5.53
CA LEU A 28 -6.46 -7.05 5.42
C LEU A 28 -7.10 -6.72 6.79
N LEU A 29 -6.69 -7.39 7.85
CA LEU A 29 -7.22 -7.14 9.20
C LEU A 29 -6.86 -5.72 9.66
N ALA A 30 -5.61 -5.31 9.46
CA ALA A 30 -5.13 -4.00 9.87
C ALA A 30 -5.82 -2.86 9.10
N GLY A 31 -5.90 -2.98 7.77
CA GLY A 31 -6.53 -1.97 6.93
C GLY A 31 -8.04 -1.82 7.14
N ALA A 32 -8.71 -2.90 7.58
CA ALA A 32 -10.12 -2.86 7.92
C ALA A 32 -10.41 -2.10 9.24
N ILE A 33 -9.39 -1.88 10.08
CA ILE A 33 -9.53 -1.16 11.35
C ILE A 33 -9.21 0.32 11.13
N PRO A 34 -10.18 1.25 11.26
CA PRO A 34 -9.91 2.67 11.11
C PRO A 34 -8.87 3.16 12.11
N GLY A 35 -7.87 3.90 11.62
CA GLY A 35 -6.77 4.41 12.45
C GLY A 35 -5.50 3.55 12.47
N LEU A 36 -5.59 2.28 12.06
CA LEU A 36 -4.42 1.43 11.80
C LEU A 36 -4.07 1.54 10.30
N ASN A 37 -3.24 2.52 9.97
CA ASN A 37 -2.78 2.68 8.59
C ASN A 37 -1.57 1.78 8.28
N ASP A 38 -1.27 1.66 6.99
CA ASP A 38 -0.13 0.91 6.47
C ASP A 38 1.21 1.29 7.11
N THR A 39 1.46 2.58 7.34
CA THR A 39 2.70 3.07 7.96
C THR A 39 2.91 2.50 9.36
N ASN A 40 1.84 2.49 10.19
CA ASN A 40 1.91 1.95 11.55
C ASN A 40 2.20 0.46 11.55
N ILE A 41 1.52 -0.29 10.69
CA ILE A 41 1.69 -1.74 10.59
C ILE A 41 3.07 -2.08 10.03
N LEU A 42 3.52 -1.41 8.97
CA LEU A 42 4.84 -1.65 8.42
C LEU A 42 5.96 -1.34 9.42
N THR A 43 5.80 -0.29 10.25
CA THR A 43 6.76 0.03 11.31
C THR A 43 6.85 -1.08 12.35
N LEU A 44 5.71 -1.66 12.76
CA LEU A 44 5.70 -2.81 13.66
C LEU A 44 6.36 -4.04 13.03
N PHE A 45 6.04 -4.32 11.78
CA PHE A 45 6.63 -5.46 11.06
C PHE A 45 8.12 -5.30 10.79
N LEU A 46 8.62 -4.06 10.65
CA LEU A 46 10.04 -3.80 10.44
C LEU A 46 10.92 -4.43 11.54
N SER A 47 10.43 -4.46 12.78
CA SER A 47 11.14 -5.08 13.90
C SER A 47 11.31 -6.60 13.75
N PHE A 48 10.40 -7.27 13.05
CA PHE A 48 10.47 -8.72 12.79
C PHE A 48 11.22 -9.03 11.50
N VAL A 49 11.08 -8.19 10.51
CA VAL A 49 11.63 -8.36 9.16
C VAL A 49 13.17 -8.33 9.15
N VAL A 50 13.79 -7.64 10.13
CA VAL A 50 15.25 -7.58 10.28
C VAL A 50 15.88 -8.97 10.48
N PHE A 51 15.11 -9.96 10.97
CA PHE A 51 15.57 -11.33 11.19
C PHE A 51 15.32 -12.27 9.98
N LEU A 52 14.70 -11.76 8.91
CA LEU A 52 14.41 -12.51 7.69
C LEU A 52 15.46 -12.21 6.62
N ASP A 53 15.61 -13.16 5.69
CA ASP A 53 16.38 -12.92 4.48
C ASP A 53 15.75 -11.77 3.67
N PRO A 54 16.55 -10.98 2.93
CA PRO A 54 16.08 -9.77 2.26
C PRO A 54 14.90 -9.99 1.30
N PHE A 55 14.90 -11.10 0.56
CA PHE A 55 13.85 -11.37 -0.44
C PHE A 55 12.49 -11.70 0.21
N PRO A 56 12.36 -12.67 1.13
CA PRO A 56 11.13 -12.92 1.89
C PRO A 56 10.67 -11.70 2.69
N ALA A 57 11.61 -10.91 3.22
CA ALA A 57 11.33 -9.68 3.95
C ALA A 57 10.56 -8.66 3.11
N VAL A 58 11.07 -8.37 1.90
CA VAL A 58 10.43 -7.43 0.96
C VAL A 58 9.05 -7.94 0.53
N ILE A 59 8.91 -9.24 0.29
CA ILE A 59 7.63 -9.84 -0.10
C ILE A 59 6.60 -9.72 1.01
N LEU A 60 6.96 -10.06 2.25
CA LEU A 60 6.08 -9.93 3.41
C LEU A 60 5.61 -8.48 3.58
N MET A 61 6.53 -7.51 3.56
CA MET A 61 6.21 -6.09 3.70
C MET A 61 5.32 -5.59 2.57
N THR A 62 5.59 -6.00 1.34
CA THR A 62 4.78 -5.64 0.17
C THR A 62 3.38 -6.23 0.26
N ALA A 63 3.24 -7.49 0.68
CA ALA A 63 1.95 -8.14 0.87
C ALA A 63 1.12 -7.44 1.95
N VAL A 64 1.72 -7.10 3.10
CA VAL A 64 1.07 -6.32 4.16
C VAL A 64 0.59 -4.97 3.63
N PHE A 65 1.46 -4.24 2.91
CA PHE A 65 1.16 -2.93 2.36
C PHE A 65 -0.03 -2.96 1.40
N ILE A 66 0.03 -3.83 0.38
CA ILE A 66 -1.03 -3.93 -0.64
C ILE A 66 -2.37 -4.34 -0.01
N ALA A 67 -2.34 -5.32 0.89
CA ALA A 67 -3.54 -5.80 1.57
C ALA A 67 -4.15 -4.72 2.49
N CYS A 68 -3.33 -3.99 3.24
CA CYS A 68 -3.77 -2.90 4.10
C CYS A 68 -4.40 -1.76 3.29
N GLN A 69 -3.76 -1.34 2.21
CA GLN A 69 -4.28 -0.30 1.31
C GLN A 69 -5.63 -0.70 0.69
N THR A 70 -5.75 -1.94 0.24
CA THR A 70 -7.01 -2.44 -0.34
C THR A 70 -8.11 -2.53 0.70
N ALA A 71 -7.81 -3.04 1.91
CA ALA A 71 -8.76 -3.21 2.99
C ALA A 71 -9.24 -1.90 3.60
N GLY A 72 -8.43 -0.83 3.52
CA GLY A 72 -8.80 0.50 3.99
C GLY A 72 -10.07 1.08 3.32
N SER A 73 -10.45 0.55 2.16
CA SER A 73 -11.72 0.89 1.51
C SER A 73 -12.95 0.31 2.21
N ILE A 74 -12.80 -0.76 3.00
CA ILE A 74 -13.93 -1.41 3.69
C ILE A 74 -14.62 -0.44 4.65
N PRO A 75 -13.94 0.13 5.66
CA PRO A 75 -14.57 1.08 6.56
C PRO A 75 -14.95 2.38 5.85
N ALA A 76 -14.21 2.82 4.83
CA ALA A 76 -14.56 3.98 4.03
C ALA A 76 -15.94 3.84 3.38
N ILE A 77 -16.21 2.70 2.77
CA ILE A 77 -17.45 2.39 2.06
C ILE A 77 -18.60 2.07 3.02
N LEU A 78 -18.34 1.31 4.09
CA LEU A 78 -19.40 0.82 4.98
C LEU A 78 -19.84 1.84 6.03
N ILE A 79 -18.91 2.56 6.63
CA ILE A 79 -19.16 3.43 7.78
C ILE A 79 -18.68 4.87 7.58
N ASN A 80 -18.27 5.24 6.36
CA ASN A 80 -17.80 6.59 6.03
C ASN A 80 -16.55 7.07 6.80
N ILE A 81 -15.72 6.13 7.23
CA ILE A 81 -14.46 6.43 7.93
C ILE A 81 -13.32 5.81 7.11
N PRO A 82 -12.44 6.62 6.49
CA PRO A 82 -11.35 6.06 5.68
C PRO A 82 -10.37 5.28 6.56
N GLY A 83 -10.02 4.05 6.15
CA GLY A 83 -9.02 3.23 6.83
C GLY A 83 -7.60 3.73 6.55
N THR A 84 -7.35 4.22 5.33
CA THR A 84 -6.09 4.82 4.92
C THR A 84 -6.34 6.16 4.24
N PRO A 85 -5.35 7.08 4.19
CA PRO A 85 -5.52 8.37 3.51
C PRO A 85 -5.94 8.25 2.03
N SER A 86 -5.45 7.23 1.33
CA SER A 86 -5.77 6.96 -0.08
C SER A 86 -7.24 6.57 -0.29
N THR A 87 -7.89 6.00 0.72
CA THR A 87 -9.30 5.57 0.63
C THR A 87 -10.29 6.65 1.01
N ALA A 88 -9.82 7.86 1.34
CA ALA A 88 -10.70 9.00 1.66
C ALA A 88 -11.66 9.34 0.51
N ALA A 89 -11.21 9.24 -0.73
CA ALA A 89 -12.08 9.46 -1.90
C ALA A 89 -13.22 8.42 -1.99
N SER A 90 -13.01 7.20 -1.51
CA SER A 90 -14.02 6.13 -1.52
C SER A 90 -15.18 6.40 -0.56
N THR A 91 -15.03 7.30 0.41
CA THR A 91 -16.11 7.68 1.31
C THR A 91 -17.21 8.47 0.59
N LEU A 92 -16.84 9.26 -0.42
CA LEU A 92 -17.77 10.16 -1.11
C LEU A 92 -18.84 9.38 -1.88
N GLU A 93 -18.45 8.49 -2.75
CA GLU A 93 -19.35 7.73 -3.61
C GLU A 93 -19.70 6.36 -3.00
N GLY A 94 -18.73 5.65 -2.41
CA GLY A 94 -18.92 4.31 -1.88
C GLY A 94 -19.90 4.27 -0.71
N TYR A 95 -19.84 5.21 0.21
CA TYR A 95 -20.80 5.30 1.30
C TYR A 95 -22.21 5.65 0.84
N GLN A 96 -22.34 6.48 -0.20
CA GLN A 96 -23.66 6.78 -0.79
C GLN A 96 -24.32 5.53 -1.39
N LEU A 97 -23.53 4.66 -2.03
CA LEU A 97 -24.01 3.36 -2.51
C LEU A 97 -24.43 2.46 -1.35
N THR A 98 -23.68 2.46 -0.25
CA THR A 98 -24.02 1.70 0.96
C THR A 98 -25.37 2.15 1.53
N LYS A 99 -25.64 3.45 1.60
CA LYS A 99 -26.96 3.99 2.02
C LYS A 99 -28.12 3.54 1.12
N ARG A 100 -27.84 3.23 -0.12
CA ARG A 100 -28.83 2.69 -1.09
C ARG A 100 -28.94 1.17 -1.04
N GLY A 101 -28.29 0.48 -0.11
CA GLY A 101 -28.29 -0.97 0.00
C GLY A 101 -27.35 -1.68 -1.00
N LEU A 102 -26.47 -0.94 -1.68
CA LEU A 102 -25.57 -1.45 -2.74
C LEU A 102 -24.12 -1.60 -2.25
N ALA A 103 -23.90 -1.82 -0.95
CA ALA A 103 -22.58 -1.95 -0.35
C ALA A 103 -21.70 -3.00 -1.02
N GLY A 104 -22.27 -4.17 -1.37
CA GLY A 104 -21.54 -5.23 -2.06
C GLY A 104 -21.03 -4.82 -3.44
N GLN A 105 -21.80 -4.02 -4.18
CA GLN A 105 -21.37 -3.50 -5.49
C GLN A 105 -20.24 -2.47 -5.30
N ALA A 106 -20.34 -1.57 -4.32
CA ALA A 106 -19.32 -0.59 -4.03
C ALA A 106 -17.98 -1.25 -3.63
N LEU A 107 -18.03 -2.26 -2.76
CA LEU A 107 -16.84 -3.04 -2.39
C LEU A 107 -16.27 -3.81 -3.57
N GLY A 108 -17.12 -4.46 -4.38
CA GLY A 108 -16.69 -5.18 -5.57
C GLY A 108 -15.98 -4.28 -6.58
N CYS A 109 -16.51 -3.08 -6.84
CA CYS A 109 -15.85 -2.09 -7.70
C CYS A 109 -14.52 -1.63 -7.10
N SER A 110 -14.47 -1.37 -5.79
CA SER A 110 -13.25 -0.95 -5.11
C SER A 110 -12.14 -2.02 -5.20
N PHE A 111 -12.45 -3.26 -4.87
CA PHE A 111 -11.48 -4.36 -4.96
C PHE A 111 -11.08 -4.67 -6.41
N GLY A 112 -12.02 -4.63 -7.35
CA GLY A 112 -11.72 -4.82 -8.76
C GLY A 112 -10.78 -3.74 -9.31
N SER A 113 -11.02 -2.48 -8.99
CA SER A 113 -10.15 -1.38 -9.38
C SER A 113 -8.77 -1.44 -8.70
N SER A 114 -8.72 -1.84 -7.43
CA SER A 114 -7.46 -2.06 -6.70
C SER A 114 -6.63 -3.18 -7.33
N LEU A 115 -7.27 -4.28 -7.73
CA LEU A 115 -6.59 -5.38 -8.42
C LEU A 115 -5.99 -4.91 -9.75
N MET A 116 -6.79 -4.23 -10.57
CA MET A 116 -6.31 -3.69 -11.86
C MET A 116 -5.20 -2.66 -11.65
N GLY A 117 -5.35 -1.76 -10.68
CA GLY A 117 -4.34 -0.77 -10.31
C GLY A 117 -3.04 -1.42 -9.85
N THR A 118 -3.11 -2.46 -9.04
CA THR A 118 -1.92 -3.19 -8.55
C THR A 118 -1.21 -3.91 -9.70
N VAL A 119 -1.94 -4.56 -10.61
CA VAL A 119 -1.34 -5.24 -11.77
C VAL A 119 -0.67 -4.23 -12.70
N LEU A 120 -1.37 -3.15 -13.06
CA LEU A 120 -0.82 -2.12 -13.93
C LEU A 120 0.37 -1.39 -13.28
N GLY A 121 0.24 -1.03 -12.01
CA GLY A 121 1.30 -0.41 -11.23
C GLY A 121 2.53 -1.32 -11.08
N GLY A 122 2.32 -2.61 -10.85
CA GLY A 122 3.40 -3.61 -10.82
C GLY A 122 4.13 -3.74 -12.15
N LEU A 123 3.40 -3.79 -13.27
CA LEU A 123 4.00 -3.82 -14.62
C LEU A 123 4.80 -2.54 -14.90
N MET A 124 4.26 -1.37 -14.57
CA MET A 124 4.99 -0.10 -14.67
C MET A 124 6.22 -0.10 -13.76
N GLY A 125 6.08 -0.60 -12.53
CA GLY A 125 7.19 -0.75 -11.58
C GLY A 125 8.33 -1.58 -12.17
N LEU A 126 8.05 -2.73 -12.79
CA LEU A 126 9.05 -3.56 -13.42
C LEU A 126 9.83 -2.82 -14.53
N ILE A 127 9.16 -1.98 -15.30
CA ILE A 127 9.80 -1.20 -16.39
C ILE A 127 10.66 -0.07 -15.80
N PHE A 128 10.14 0.65 -14.82
CA PHE A 128 10.77 1.86 -14.30
C PHE A 128 11.70 1.61 -13.10
N ALA A 129 11.57 0.47 -12.40
CA ALA A 129 12.38 0.18 -11.22
C ALA A 129 13.90 0.32 -11.43
N PRO A 130 14.50 -0.17 -12.53
CA PRO A 130 15.95 -0.01 -12.74
C PRO A 130 16.37 1.46 -12.88
N VAL A 131 15.54 2.25 -13.55
CA VAL A 131 15.79 3.69 -13.76
C VAL A 131 15.63 4.44 -12.45
N LEU A 132 14.52 4.22 -11.74
CA LEU A 132 14.24 4.86 -10.46
C LEU A 132 15.27 4.47 -9.40
N GLY A 133 15.69 3.20 -9.37
CA GLY A 133 16.71 2.71 -8.44
C GLY A 133 18.05 3.42 -8.64
N HIS A 134 18.47 3.64 -9.87
CA HIS A 134 19.70 4.37 -10.17
C HIS A 134 19.66 5.82 -9.64
N TYR A 135 18.55 6.52 -9.85
CA TYR A 135 18.38 7.88 -9.34
C TYR A 135 18.19 7.91 -7.82
N ALA A 136 17.44 6.96 -7.25
CA ALA A 136 17.20 6.90 -5.81
C ALA A 136 18.50 6.70 -5.01
N LEU A 137 19.43 5.90 -5.53
CA LEU A 137 20.74 5.71 -4.91
C LEU A 137 21.66 6.95 -4.98
N SER A 138 21.34 7.89 -5.86
CA SER A 138 22.05 9.17 -5.97
C SER A 138 21.58 10.22 -4.96
N PHE A 139 20.44 9.96 -4.29
CA PHE A 139 19.89 10.84 -3.26
C PHE A 139 20.62 10.63 -1.93
N GLY A 140 21.34 11.66 -1.50
CA GLY A 140 21.99 11.68 -0.20
C GLY A 140 21.09 12.25 0.91
N PRO A 141 21.60 12.31 2.15
CA PRO A 141 20.89 12.91 3.30
C PRO A 141 20.40 14.34 3.07
N PRO A 142 21.17 15.24 2.40
CA PRO A 142 20.70 16.60 2.12
C PRO A 142 19.48 16.65 1.21
N GLU A 143 19.44 15.83 0.15
CA GLU A 143 18.33 15.76 -0.79
C GLU A 143 17.06 15.22 -0.12
N MET A 144 17.21 14.22 0.73
CA MET A 144 16.09 13.67 1.53
C MET A 144 15.53 14.71 2.50
N PHE A 145 16.39 15.51 3.15
CA PHE A 145 15.97 16.62 3.99
C PHE A 145 15.18 17.68 3.21
N MET A 146 15.68 18.06 2.03
CA MET A 146 14.98 19.03 1.18
C MET A 146 13.64 18.53 0.67
N LEU A 147 13.51 17.23 0.33
CA LEU A 147 12.23 16.60 -0.03
C LEU A 147 11.25 16.62 1.13
N ALA A 148 11.70 16.30 2.35
CA ALA A 148 10.86 16.36 3.54
C ALA A 148 10.38 17.80 3.81
N LEU A 149 11.25 18.77 3.71
CA LEU A 149 10.93 20.20 3.88
C LEU A 149 9.95 20.68 2.82
N PHE A 150 10.16 20.28 1.56
CA PHE A 150 9.22 20.58 0.47
C PHE A 150 7.83 19.96 0.74
N GLY A 151 7.76 18.71 1.17
CA GLY A 151 6.51 18.05 1.54
C GLY A 151 5.78 18.78 2.67
N MET A 152 6.50 19.17 3.71
CA MET A 152 5.94 19.93 4.83
C MET A 152 5.39 21.30 4.39
N THR A 153 6.14 22.03 3.57
CA THR A 153 5.70 23.35 3.07
C THR A 153 4.51 23.24 2.12
N ALA A 154 4.46 22.18 1.29
CA ALA A 154 3.31 21.91 0.42
C ALA A 154 2.05 21.64 1.24
N VAL A 155 2.14 20.80 2.28
CA VAL A 155 1.00 20.55 3.19
C VAL A 155 0.60 21.81 3.94
N ALA A 156 1.56 22.58 4.46
CA ALA A 156 1.26 23.84 5.17
C ALA A 156 0.57 24.86 4.25
N SER A 157 0.93 24.92 2.97
CA SER A 157 0.28 25.82 2.01
C SER A 157 -1.17 25.43 1.71
N LEU A 158 -1.50 24.14 1.76
CA LEU A 158 -2.88 23.64 1.56
C LEU A 158 -3.76 23.89 2.79
N THR A 159 -3.18 23.86 3.98
CA THR A 159 -3.92 24.11 5.23
C THR A 159 -4.03 25.60 5.58
N GLY A 160 -3.18 26.47 5.04
CA GLY A 160 -3.09 27.90 5.35
C GLY A 160 -4.26 28.77 4.85
N SER A 161 -5.23 28.23 4.13
CA SER A 161 -6.42 28.96 3.64
C SER A 161 -7.69 28.69 4.47
N SER A 162 -7.58 28.00 5.61
CA SER A 162 -8.72 27.55 6.45
C SER A 162 -8.67 28.10 7.88
N VAL A 163 -8.21 29.35 8.05
CA VAL A 163 -8.35 30.09 9.34
C VAL A 163 -9.13 31.35 9.10
#